data_f21c86bfd0b28e454da09d1274bcf971
#
_entry.id   f21c86bfd0b28e454da09d1274bcf971
#
_cell.length_a   1.000
_cell.length_b   1.000
_cell.length_c   1.000
_cell.angle_alpha   90.00
_cell.angle_beta   90.00
_cell.angle_gamma   90.00
#
_symmetry.space_group_name_H-M   'P 1'
#
loop_
_entity.id
_entity.type
_entity.pdbx_description
1 polymer ?
#
loop_
_entity_poly.entity_id
_entity_poly.type
_entity_poly.pdbx_seq_one_letter_code
_entity_poly.pdbx_strand_id
1 'polypeptide(L)'
;MGGVLTPIIPKGTVIPSKKSQTFTTYQDNQETVTIKIFEGERAMTKDNHPLGNFDLTGIPQAPRGVPQIQVTFDLDENNILHVSATDEGTGNSESITITNDQGRLSKEEIEEMIREAEKFTEEDKELKEKIDARNSLDNYLHSMRNTIEDPEKLADKLDDDDKDTIIDALAEHQEWLDENPDADKEDYEDHLKDLQAVCDPIISSVYQAEGGAGGEDYDEDEWDDM
;
A
#
# COMPACT_ATOMS: atom_id res chain seq x y z
N MET A 1 -5.98 0.90 2.75
CA MET A 1 -7.10 1.05 3.72
C MET A 1 -8.16 1.95 3.13
N GLY A 2 -9.34 2.16 3.78
CA GLY A 2 -10.38 3.09 3.29
C GLY A 2 -11.28 2.56 2.17
N GLY A 3 -11.19 1.30 1.77
CA GLY A 3 -12.08 0.71 0.75
C GLY A 3 -11.79 1.15 -0.68
N VAL A 4 -10.61 1.65 -0.97
CA VAL A 4 -10.17 2.00 -2.34
C VAL A 4 -9.96 0.73 -3.16
N LEU A 5 -10.45 0.73 -4.40
CA LEU A 5 -10.20 -0.34 -5.37
C LEU A 5 -8.79 -0.19 -5.96
N THR A 6 -8.02 -1.26 -5.89
CA THR A 6 -6.71 -1.34 -6.56
C THR A 6 -6.87 -2.13 -7.86
N PRO A 7 -6.75 -1.50 -9.04
CA PRO A 7 -6.89 -2.19 -10.32
C PRO A 7 -5.67 -3.08 -10.59
N ILE A 8 -5.87 -4.39 -10.70
CA ILE A 8 -4.82 -5.38 -11.01
C ILE A 8 -4.81 -5.70 -12.52
N ILE A 9 -5.96 -5.99 -13.09
CA ILE A 9 -6.14 -6.20 -14.54
C ILE A 9 -6.98 -5.03 -15.06
N PRO A 10 -6.38 -4.08 -15.79
CA PRO A 10 -7.12 -2.94 -16.36
C PRO A 10 -8.13 -3.38 -17.41
N LYS A 11 -9.22 -2.58 -17.57
CA LYS A 11 -10.18 -2.72 -18.66
C LYS A 11 -9.48 -2.76 -20.03
N GLY A 12 -9.97 -3.63 -20.91
CA GLY A 12 -9.42 -3.80 -22.26
C GLY A 12 -8.12 -4.60 -22.32
N THR A 13 -7.66 -5.19 -21.22
CA THR A 13 -6.52 -6.13 -21.23
C THR A 13 -6.85 -7.35 -22.07
N VAL A 14 -5.95 -7.72 -22.98
CA VAL A 14 -6.09 -8.93 -23.81
C VAL A 14 -5.93 -10.17 -22.95
N ILE A 15 -6.81 -11.16 -23.15
CA ILE A 15 -6.77 -12.45 -22.47
C ILE A 15 -6.14 -13.53 -23.37
N PRO A 16 -5.46 -14.56 -22.80
CA PRO A 16 -5.25 -14.77 -21.36
C PRO A 16 -4.29 -13.72 -20.74
N SER A 17 -4.45 -13.41 -19.45
CA SER A 17 -3.62 -12.43 -18.77
C SER A 17 -3.35 -12.84 -17.33
N LYS A 18 -2.09 -12.71 -16.90
CA LYS A 18 -1.66 -12.94 -15.54
C LYS A 18 -0.99 -11.70 -14.98
N LYS A 19 -1.46 -11.20 -13.85
CA LYS A 19 -0.92 -10.02 -13.15
C LYS A 19 -0.81 -10.31 -11.66
N SER A 20 0.25 -9.80 -11.05
CA SER A 20 0.47 -9.92 -9.61
C SER A 20 0.79 -8.56 -9.01
N GLN A 21 0.39 -8.38 -7.76
CA GLN A 21 0.73 -7.22 -6.96
C GLN A 21 0.97 -7.65 -5.52
N THR A 22 1.98 -7.06 -4.89
CA THR A 22 2.28 -7.32 -3.49
C THR A 22 1.53 -6.32 -2.61
N PHE A 23 0.89 -6.84 -1.57
CA PHE A 23 0.18 -6.12 -0.52
C PHE A 23 0.83 -6.43 0.82
N THR A 24 0.41 -5.71 1.85
CA THR A 24 0.88 -5.94 3.21
C THR A 24 -0.26 -5.86 4.22
N THR A 25 0.04 -6.16 5.49
CA THR A 25 -0.91 -6.05 6.59
C THR A 25 -1.14 -4.58 6.98
N TYR A 26 -2.35 -4.26 7.46
CA TYR A 26 -2.74 -2.93 7.89
C TYR A 26 -2.84 -2.79 9.43
N GLN A 27 -2.64 -3.89 10.15
CA GLN A 27 -2.62 -3.93 11.62
C GLN A 27 -1.41 -4.73 12.10
N ASP A 28 -0.90 -4.37 13.28
CA ASP A 28 0.14 -5.13 13.94
C ASP A 28 -0.36 -6.52 14.33
N ASN A 29 0.51 -7.53 14.17
CA ASN A 29 0.21 -8.92 14.49
C ASN A 29 -1.04 -9.48 13.79
N GLN A 30 -1.32 -9.01 12.58
CA GLN A 30 -2.45 -9.47 11.77
C GLN A 30 -2.16 -10.86 11.19
N GLU A 31 -2.83 -11.90 11.67
CA GLU A 31 -2.64 -13.30 11.26
C GLU A 31 -3.48 -13.73 10.06
N THR A 32 -4.45 -12.89 9.64
CA THR A 32 -5.36 -13.18 8.53
C THR A 32 -5.56 -11.96 7.66
N VAL A 33 -5.49 -12.15 6.34
CA VAL A 33 -5.84 -11.12 5.33
C VAL A 33 -6.98 -11.62 4.48
N THR A 34 -8.08 -10.85 4.44
CA THR A 34 -9.22 -11.12 3.56
C THR A 34 -8.99 -10.48 2.19
N ILE A 35 -8.92 -11.30 1.15
CA ILE A 35 -8.83 -10.86 -0.24
C ILE A 35 -10.24 -10.72 -0.79
N LYS A 36 -10.65 -9.50 -1.11
CA LYS A 36 -11.96 -9.19 -1.70
C LYS A 36 -11.76 -8.81 -3.17
N ILE A 37 -12.51 -9.44 -4.05
CA ILE A 37 -12.37 -9.33 -5.50
C ILE A 37 -13.60 -8.63 -6.05
N PHE A 38 -13.38 -7.62 -6.88
CA PHE A 38 -14.43 -6.79 -7.47
C PHE A 38 -14.22 -6.64 -8.98
N GLU A 39 -15.30 -6.32 -9.68
CA GLU A 39 -15.33 -5.93 -11.09
C GLU A 39 -15.97 -4.54 -11.20
N GLY A 40 -15.34 -3.63 -11.95
CA GLY A 40 -15.81 -2.27 -12.17
C GLY A 40 -14.68 -1.24 -12.24
N GLU A 41 -15.06 0.03 -12.44
CA GLU A 41 -14.12 1.12 -12.69
C GLU A 41 -14.26 2.29 -11.68
N ARG A 42 -15.09 2.12 -10.64
CA ARG A 42 -15.24 3.12 -9.57
C ARG A 42 -14.06 3.04 -8.60
N ALA A 43 -13.67 4.18 -8.03
CA ALA A 43 -12.55 4.25 -7.10
C ALA A 43 -12.77 3.47 -5.80
N MET A 44 -14.03 3.37 -5.36
CA MET A 44 -14.36 2.70 -4.10
C MET A 44 -14.92 1.30 -4.33
N THR A 45 -14.48 0.32 -3.53
CA THR A 45 -14.95 -1.08 -3.62
C THR A 45 -16.46 -1.23 -3.43
N LYS A 46 -17.08 -0.37 -2.61
CA LYS A 46 -18.53 -0.38 -2.37
C LYS A 46 -19.38 -0.07 -3.60
N ASP A 47 -18.80 0.65 -4.57
CA ASP A 47 -19.46 1.11 -5.80
C ASP A 47 -19.15 0.20 -6.99
N ASN A 48 -18.48 -0.94 -6.75
CA ASN A 48 -18.15 -1.95 -7.75
C ASN A 48 -18.85 -3.28 -7.47
N HIS A 49 -18.94 -4.12 -8.48
CA HIS A 49 -19.59 -5.43 -8.38
C HIS A 49 -18.69 -6.45 -7.67
N PRO A 50 -19.11 -7.08 -6.54
CA PRO A 50 -18.31 -8.08 -5.85
C PRO A 50 -18.33 -9.42 -6.60
N LEU A 51 -17.16 -9.98 -6.87
CA LEU A 51 -17.00 -11.29 -7.52
C LEU A 51 -16.76 -12.42 -6.51
N GLY A 52 -16.21 -12.12 -5.34
CA GLY A 52 -15.94 -13.10 -4.30
C GLY A 52 -14.89 -12.63 -3.30
N ASN A 53 -14.62 -13.47 -2.32
CA ASN A 53 -13.56 -13.25 -1.34
C ASN A 53 -13.03 -14.58 -0.80
N PHE A 54 -11.83 -14.55 -0.22
CA PHE A 54 -11.23 -15.63 0.55
C PHE A 54 -10.23 -15.09 1.57
N ASP A 55 -9.91 -15.90 2.57
CA ASP A 55 -9.01 -15.51 3.65
C ASP A 55 -7.68 -16.25 3.52
N LEU A 56 -6.58 -15.52 3.51
CA LEU A 56 -5.23 -16.04 3.72
C LEU A 56 -4.94 -16.00 5.22
N THR A 57 -4.74 -17.17 5.82
CA THR A 57 -4.53 -17.35 7.26
C THR A 57 -3.10 -17.81 7.56
N GLY A 58 -2.69 -17.72 8.85
CA GLY A 58 -1.37 -18.20 9.28
C GLY A 58 -0.22 -17.28 8.88
N ILE A 59 -0.49 -16.00 8.74
CA ILE A 59 0.54 -14.96 8.57
C ILE A 59 1.25 -14.80 9.92
N PRO A 60 2.59 -14.80 9.96
CA PRO A 60 3.33 -14.60 11.20
C PRO A 60 3.04 -13.25 11.84
N GLN A 61 3.00 -13.22 13.16
CA GLN A 61 2.86 -11.98 13.90
C GLN A 61 4.06 -11.08 13.62
N ALA A 62 3.80 -9.90 13.10
CA ALA A 62 4.79 -8.89 12.77
C ALA A 62 4.13 -7.50 12.80
N PRO A 63 4.92 -6.43 12.88
CA PRO A 63 4.41 -5.08 12.69
C PRO A 63 3.69 -4.95 11.34
N ARG A 64 2.67 -4.10 11.27
CA ARG A 64 1.97 -3.79 10.01
C ARG A 64 2.96 -3.30 8.96
N GLY A 65 2.73 -3.64 7.70
CA GLY A 65 3.63 -3.29 6.60
C GLY A 65 4.81 -4.23 6.39
N VAL A 66 5.12 -5.13 7.34
CA VAL A 66 6.24 -6.08 7.24
C VAL A 66 5.89 -7.32 6.42
N PRO A 67 4.76 -8.03 6.65
CA PRO A 67 4.39 -9.19 5.83
C PRO A 67 4.16 -8.80 4.38
N GLN A 68 4.67 -9.63 3.46
CA GLN A 68 4.53 -9.42 2.01
C GLN A 68 3.57 -10.45 1.44
N ILE A 69 2.39 -10.00 1.00
CA ILE A 69 1.33 -10.85 0.46
C ILE A 69 1.24 -10.63 -1.04
N GLN A 70 1.75 -11.58 -1.82
CA GLN A 70 1.63 -11.54 -3.27
C GLN A 70 0.24 -12.03 -3.69
N VAL A 71 -0.56 -11.15 -4.31
CA VAL A 71 -1.86 -11.49 -4.87
C VAL A 71 -1.73 -11.58 -6.39
N THR A 72 -2.09 -12.73 -6.94
CA THR A 72 -2.00 -13.03 -8.38
C THR A 72 -3.38 -13.24 -8.95
N PHE A 73 -3.68 -12.52 -10.03
CA PHE A 73 -4.87 -12.66 -10.87
C PHE A 73 -4.48 -13.34 -12.17
N ASP A 74 -5.07 -14.47 -12.46
CA ASP A 74 -4.82 -15.27 -13.67
C ASP A 74 -6.16 -15.48 -14.40
N LEU A 75 -6.35 -14.73 -15.48
CA LEU A 75 -7.55 -14.76 -16.32
C LEU A 75 -7.25 -15.56 -17.57
N ASP A 76 -7.92 -16.72 -17.71
CA ASP A 76 -7.71 -17.63 -18.83
C ASP A 76 -8.44 -17.22 -20.12
N GLU A 77 -8.23 -17.96 -21.19
CA GLU A 77 -8.86 -17.74 -22.51
C GLU A 77 -10.40 -17.96 -22.50
N ASN A 78 -10.93 -18.66 -21.50
CA ASN A 78 -12.35 -18.89 -21.31
C ASN A 78 -12.99 -17.85 -20.37
N ASN A 79 -12.21 -16.81 -19.99
CA ASN A 79 -12.63 -15.82 -18.99
C ASN A 79 -12.83 -16.40 -17.58
N ILE A 80 -12.21 -17.48 -17.21
CA ILE A 80 -12.20 -17.99 -15.85
C ILE A 80 -11.10 -17.24 -15.09
N LEU A 81 -11.45 -16.62 -13.97
CA LEU A 81 -10.52 -15.87 -13.14
C LEU A 81 -10.08 -16.73 -11.94
N HIS A 82 -8.80 -17.03 -11.88
CA HIS A 82 -8.15 -17.64 -10.73
C HIS A 82 -7.42 -16.55 -9.94
N VAL A 83 -7.76 -16.40 -8.67
CA VAL A 83 -7.09 -15.47 -7.77
C VAL A 83 -6.42 -16.24 -6.66
N SER A 84 -5.12 -16.03 -6.47
CA SER A 84 -4.35 -16.62 -5.38
C SER A 84 -3.64 -15.53 -4.57
N ALA A 85 -3.51 -15.76 -3.28
CA ALA A 85 -2.72 -14.94 -2.37
C ALA A 85 -1.69 -15.82 -1.69
N THR A 86 -0.44 -15.37 -1.66
CA THR A 86 0.69 -16.11 -1.07
C THR A 86 1.45 -15.19 -0.13
N ASP A 87 1.63 -15.60 1.11
CA ASP A 87 2.58 -14.97 2.03
C ASP A 87 4.00 -15.37 1.62
N GLU A 88 4.79 -14.41 1.16
CA GLU A 88 6.15 -14.65 0.66
C GLU A 88 7.11 -15.11 1.77
N GLY A 89 6.83 -14.80 3.03
CA GLY A 89 7.64 -15.18 4.17
C GLY A 89 7.50 -16.66 4.56
N THR A 90 6.26 -17.18 4.53
CA THR A 90 5.95 -18.57 4.95
C THR A 90 5.72 -19.51 3.78
N GLY A 91 5.37 -18.99 2.61
CA GLY A 91 4.89 -19.76 1.46
C GLY A 91 3.44 -20.25 1.60
N ASN A 92 2.71 -19.84 2.63
CA ASN A 92 1.28 -20.13 2.76
C ASN A 92 0.52 -19.50 1.61
N SER A 93 -0.39 -20.27 0.99
CA SER A 93 -1.14 -19.80 -0.17
C SER A 93 -2.59 -20.28 -0.10
N GLU A 94 -3.49 -19.38 -0.45
CA GLU A 94 -4.93 -19.66 -0.61
C GLU A 94 -5.40 -19.13 -1.96
N SER A 95 -6.50 -19.67 -2.48
CA SER A 95 -7.02 -19.26 -3.79
C SER A 95 -8.52 -19.45 -3.94
N ILE A 96 -9.10 -18.71 -4.89
CA ILE A 96 -10.47 -18.86 -5.35
C ILE A 96 -10.50 -18.90 -6.88
N THR A 97 -11.46 -19.65 -7.42
CA THR A 97 -11.78 -19.65 -8.85
C THR A 97 -13.15 -19.04 -9.08
N ILE A 98 -13.23 -18.04 -9.92
CA ILE A 98 -14.46 -17.34 -10.29
C ILE A 98 -14.80 -17.69 -11.72
N THR A 99 -15.91 -18.42 -11.91
CA THR A 99 -16.38 -18.89 -13.20
C THR A 99 -17.48 -17.99 -13.77
N ASN A 100 -17.73 -18.13 -15.07
CA ASN A 100 -18.74 -17.36 -15.81
C ASN A 100 -20.17 -17.51 -15.30
N ASP A 101 -20.46 -18.59 -14.59
CA ASP A 101 -21.83 -18.94 -14.17
C ASP A 101 -22.23 -18.26 -12.84
N GLN A 102 -21.31 -17.59 -12.17
CA GLN A 102 -21.56 -16.92 -10.90
C GLN A 102 -21.71 -15.40 -11.09
N GLY A 103 -22.93 -14.99 -11.49
CA GLY A 103 -23.33 -13.58 -11.37
C GLY A 103 -22.68 -12.61 -12.34
N ARG A 104 -22.37 -13.01 -13.57
CA ARG A 104 -21.89 -12.05 -14.58
C ARG A 104 -22.94 -11.00 -14.87
N LEU A 105 -22.43 -9.77 -14.93
CA LEU A 105 -23.17 -8.61 -15.38
C LEU A 105 -23.65 -8.81 -16.82
N SER A 106 -24.89 -8.45 -17.11
CA SER A 106 -25.40 -8.33 -18.46
C SER A 106 -24.70 -7.21 -19.20
N LYS A 107 -24.80 -7.18 -20.53
CA LYS A 107 -24.21 -6.10 -21.33
C LYS A 107 -24.76 -4.72 -20.95
N GLU A 108 -26.04 -4.66 -20.62
CA GLU A 108 -26.75 -3.47 -20.20
C GLU A 108 -26.23 -2.96 -18.84
N GLU A 109 -26.01 -3.85 -17.88
CA GLU A 109 -25.43 -3.53 -16.57
C GLU A 109 -23.98 -3.03 -16.71
N ILE A 110 -23.18 -3.66 -17.57
CA ILE A 110 -21.82 -3.20 -17.87
C ILE A 110 -21.82 -1.78 -18.47
N GLU A 111 -22.71 -1.51 -19.44
CA GLU A 111 -22.84 -0.19 -20.06
C GLU A 111 -23.32 0.87 -19.04
N GLU A 112 -24.15 0.49 -18.08
CA GLU A 112 -24.58 1.37 -16.99
C GLU A 112 -23.43 1.68 -16.03
N MET A 113 -22.68 0.68 -15.58
CA MET A 113 -21.50 0.85 -14.73
C MET A 113 -20.42 1.74 -15.38
N ILE A 114 -20.20 1.60 -16.68
CA ILE A 114 -19.27 2.46 -17.43
C ILE A 114 -19.76 3.91 -17.40
N ARG A 115 -21.04 4.15 -17.67
CA ARG A 115 -21.61 5.51 -17.64
C ARG A 115 -21.55 6.12 -16.24
N GLU A 116 -21.79 5.34 -15.21
CA GLU A 116 -21.65 5.80 -13.83
C GLU A 116 -20.19 6.14 -13.49
N ALA A 117 -19.24 5.28 -13.86
CA ALA A 117 -17.83 5.55 -13.64
C ALA A 117 -17.37 6.83 -14.36
N GLU A 118 -17.79 7.04 -15.61
CA GLU A 118 -17.52 8.28 -16.36
C GLU A 118 -18.12 9.52 -15.67
N LYS A 119 -19.33 9.41 -15.14
CA LYS A 119 -20.03 10.50 -14.45
C LYS A 119 -19.34 10.93 -13.16
N PHE A 120 -18.80 9.99 -12.41
CA PHE A 120 -18.18 10.21 -11.11
C PHE A 120 -16.65 10.27 -11.14
N THR A 121 -16.04 10.33 -12.33
CA THR A 121 -14.58 10.26 -12.50
C THR A 121 -13.83 11.30 -11.65
N GLU A 122 -14.27 12.56 -11.62
CA GLU A 122 -13.60 13.63 -10.86
C GLU A 122 -13.81 13.43 -9.35
N GLU A 123 -15.04 13.14 -8.91
CA GLU A 123 -15.36 12.89 -7.50
C GLU A 123 -14.61 11.68 -6.97
N ASP A 124 -14.54 10.60 -7.75
CA ASP A 124 -13.82 9.38 -7.42
C ASP A 124 -12.31 9.63 -7.33
N LYS A 125 -11.77 10.46 -8.22
CA LYS A 125 -10.36 10.86 -8.21
C LYS A 125 -10.02 11.66 -6.96
N GLU A 126 -10.80 12.68 -6.65
CA GLU A 126 -10.60 13.52 -5.45
C GLU A 126 -10.67 12.68 -4.17
N LEU A 127 -11.69 11.81 -4.07
CA LEU A 127 -11.84 10.91 -2.92
C LEU A 127 -10.68 9.94 -2.77
N LYS A 128 -10.22 9.35 -3.88
CA LYS A 128 -9.06 8.47 -3.89
C LYS A 128 -7.80 9.20 -3.45
N GLU A 129 -7.52 10.37 -4.03
CA GLU A 129 -6.34 11.18 -3.69
C GLU A 129 -6.34 11.58 -2.20
N LYS A 130 -7.49 11.93 -1.64
CA LYS A 130 -7.65 12.21 -0.21
C LYS A 130 -7.31 10.98 0.65
N ILE A 131 -7.85 9.81 0.31
CA ILE A 131 -7.58 8.56 1.04
C ILE A 131 -6.11 8.16 0.90
N ASP A 132 -5.52 8.31 -0.27
CA ASP A 132 -4.11 7.99 -0.51
C ASP A 132 -3.20 8.93 0.29
N ALA A 133 -3.48 10.22 0.37
CA ALA A 133 -2.75 11.19 1.20
C ALA A 133 -2.83 10.84 2.70
N ARG A 134 -4.03 10.54 3.20
CA ARG A 134 -4.23 10.07 4.57
C ARG A 134 -3.43 8.79 4.87
N ASN A 135 -3.49 7.80 3.98
CA ASN A 135 -2.75 6.55 4.13
C ASN A 135 -1.23 6.77 4.09
N SER A 136 -0.74 7.73 3.30
CA SER A 136 0.67 8.08 3.22
C SER A 136 1.18 8.65 4.54
N LEU A 137 0.44 9.57 5.17
CA LEU A 137 0.76 10.10 6.51
C LEU A 137 0.76 8.98 7.55
N ASP A 138 -0.30 8.17 7.61
CA ASP A 138 -0.43 7.07 8.54
C ASP A 138 0.69 6.02 8.39
N ASN A 139 1.05 5.67 7.17
CA ASN A 139 2.16 4.76 6.89
C ASN A 139 3.52 5.34 7.31
N TYR A 140 3.76 6.65 7.07
CA TYR A 140 4.99 7.30 7.47
C TYR A 140 5.12 7.32 9.00
N LEU A 141 4.07 7.69 9.73
CA LEU A 141 4.04 7.67 11.21
C LEU A 141 4.44 6.29 11.76
N HIS A 142 3.85 5.22 11.22
CA HIS A 142 4.16 3.86 11.69
C HIS A 142 5.53 3.36 11.26
N SER A 143 5.94 3.64 10.02
CA SER A 143 7.27 3.26 9.52
C SER A 143 8.37 3.94 10.34
N MET A 144 8.19 5.22 10.65
CA MET A 144 9.13 5.99 11.44
C MET A 144 9.22 5.45 12.87
N ARG A 145 8.08 5.18 13.53
CA ARG A 145 8.05 4.58 14.86
C ARG A 145 8.80 3.25 14.89
N ASN A 146 8.50 2.35 13.95
CA ASN A 146 9.20 1.08 13.84
C ASN A 146 10.71 1.27 13.61
N THR A 147 11.11 2.29 12.88
CA THR A 147 12.53 2.55 12.59
C THR A 147 13.30 3.04 13.81
N ILE A 148 12.72 3.89 14.64
CA ILE A 148 13.37 4.42 15.86
C ILE A 148 13.29 3.46 17.05
N GLU A 149 12.40 2.47 17.03
CA GLU A 149 12.26 1.45 18.08
C GLU A 149 13.07 0.18 17.78
N ASP A 150 13.48 -0.04 16.53
CA ASP A 150 14.17 -1.24 16.10
C ASP A 150 15.70 -1.13 16.35
N PRO A 151 16.29 -1.99 17.24
CA PRO A 151 17.72 -1.97 17.53
C PRO A 151 18.59 -2.27 16.31
N GLU A 152 18.07 -3.04 15.33
CA GLU A 152 18.80 -3.33 14.09
C GLU A 152 18.82 -2.13 13.12
N LYS A 153 17.95 -1.11 13.37
CA LYS A 153 17.86 0.10 12.55
C LYS A 153 18.49 1.30 13.25
N LEU A 154 17.70 2.06 13.99
CA LEU A 154 18.13 3.34 14.57
C LEU A 154 18.00 3.42 16.11
N ALA A 155 17.37 2.45 16.80
CA ALA A 155 17.09 2.57 18.22
C ALA A 155 18.34 2.83 19.10
N ASP A 156 19.48 2.21 18.75
CA ASP A 156 20.76 2.32 19.46
C ASP A 156 21.72 3.37 18.83
N LYS A 157 21.29 4.07 17.78
CA LYS A 157 22.14 4.98 17.00
C LYS A 157 21.73 6.44 17.12
N LEU A 158 20.49 6.70 17.50
CA LEU A 158 19.97 8.04 17.77
C LEU A 158 20.41 8.45 19.18
N ASP A 159 20.79 9.71 19.35
CA ASP A 159 20.91 10.28 20.68
C ASP A 159 19.53 10.52 21.31
N ASP A 160 19.52 10.69 22.64
CA ASP A 160 18.27 10.78 23.39
C ASP A 160 17.45 12.03 22.99
N ASP A 161 18.11 13.16 22.70
CA ASP A 161 17.45 14.41 22.32
C ASP A 161 16.79 14.30 20.93
N ASP A 162 17.49 13.71 19.95
CA ASP A 162 16.97 13.45 18.61
C ASP A 162 15.81 12.46 18.64
N LYS A 163 15.92 11.40 19.45
CA LYS A 163 14.87 10.41 19.63
C LYS A 163 13.61 11.01 20.22
N ASP A 164 13.75 11.82 21.28
CA ASP A 164 12.64 12.52 21.91
C ASP A 164 11.96 13.49 20.92
N THR A 165 12.74 14.21 20.12
CA THR A 165 12.24 15.13 19.08
C THR A 165 11.37 14.38 18.05
N ILE A 166 11.81 13.22 17.57
CA ILE A 166 11.02 12.41 16.62
C ILE A 166 9.76 11.88 17.32
N ILE A 167 9.86 11.36 18.55
CA ILE A 167 8.72 10.80 19.29
C ILE A 167 7.64 11.86 19.50
N ASP A 168 8.03 13.07 19.89
CA ASP A 168 7.09 14.18 20.12
C ASP A 168 6.39 14.58 18.81
N ALA A 169 7.14 14.68 17.70
CA ALA A 169 6.57 14.97 16.39
C ALA A 169 5.60 13.86 15.92
N LEU A 170 5.98 12.59 16.10
CA LEU A 170 5.09 11.46 15.77
C LEU A 170 3.82 11.48 16.62
N ALA A 171 3.90 11.82 17.90
CA ALA A 171 2.74 11.89 18.77
C ALA A 171 1.77 13.02 18.35
N GLU A 172 2.30 14.21 18.06
CA GLU A 172 1.51 15.37 17.61
C GLU A 172 0.75 15.07 16.31
N HIS A 173 1.44 14.55 15.30
CA HIS A 173 0.80 14.26 14.00
C HIS A 173 -0.14 13.04 14.06
N GLN A 174 0.10 12.08 14.96
CA GLN A 174 -0.81 10.97 15.20
C GLN A 174 -2.11 11.45 15.85
N GLU A 175 -2.02 12.29 16.91
CA GLU A 175 -3.18 12.87 17.56
C GLU A 175 -4.03 13.68 16.57
N TRP A 176 -3.36 14.52 15.76
CA TRP A 176 -4.05 15.27 14.70
C TRP A 176 -4.78 14.35 13.69
N LEU A 177 -4.13 13.27 13.23
CA LEU A 177 -4.71 12.31 12.28
C LEU A 177 -5.94 11.60 12.84
N ASP A 178 -5.91 11.29 14.16
CA ASP A 178 -7.01 10.62 14.86
C ASP A 178 -8.21 11.58 15.08
N GLU A 179 -7.93 12.86 15.31
CA GLU A 179 -8.97 13.89 15.51
C GLU A 179 -9.56 14.41 14.18
N ASN A 180 -8.84 14.25 13.06
CA ASN A 180 -9.23 14.77 11.74
C ASN A 180 -9.39 13.66 10.68
N PRO A 181 -10.30 12.69 10.88
CA PRO A 181 -10.45 11.55 9.95
C PRO A 181 -10.96 11.95 8.56
N ASP A 182 -11.58 13.13 8.44
CA ASP A 182 -12.20 13.67 7.23
C ASP A 182 -11.58 14.99 6.74
N ALA A 183 -10.32 15.28 7.13
CA ALA A 183 -9.58 16.44 6.65
C ALA A 183 -9.38 16.40 5.12
N ASP A 184 -9.07 17.53 4.51
CA ASP A 184 -8.82 17.58 3.07
C ASP A 184 -7.44 16.97 2.70
N LYS A 185 -7.26 16.67 1.40
CA LYS A 185 -6.01 16.08 0.90
C LYS A 185 -4.79 16.92 1.27
N GLU A 186 -4.89 18.24 1.05
CA GLU A 186 -3.82 19.19 1.31
C GLU A 186 -3.39 19.19 2.78
N ASP A 187 -4.35 19.07 3.71
CA ASP A 187 -4.04 19.01 5.14
C ASP A 187 -3.20 17.76 5.48
N TYR A 188 -3.55 16.59 4.93
CA TYR A 188 -2.76 15.37 5.14
C TYR A 188 -1.36 15.47 4.52
N GLU A 189 -1.24 16.06 3.33
CA GLU A 189 0.03 16.27 2.64
C GLU A 189 0.93 17.26 3.40
N ASP A 190 0.36 18.35 3.95
CA ASP A 190 1.09 19.34 4.73
C ASP A 190 1.61 18.71 6.04
N HIS A 191 0.77 17.98 6.77
CA HIS A 191 1.21 17.27 7.98
C HIS A 191 2.30 16.22 7.69
N LEU A 192 2.22 15.50 6.59
CA LEU A 192 3.27 14.58 6.16
C LEU A 192 4.58 15.30 5.88
N LYS A 193 4.53 16.43 5.18
CA LYS A 193 5.69 17.24 4.86
C LYS A 193 6.33 17.85 6.09
N ASP A 194 5.54 18.36 7.02
CA ASP A 194 6.04 18.93 8.28
C ASP A 194 6.73 17.85 9.12
N LEU A 195 6.14 16.68 9.21
CA LEU A 195 6.73 15.53 9.91
C LEU A 195 8.04 15.06 9.24
N GLN A 196 8.09 14.99 7.90
CA GLN A 196 9.30 14.68 7.16
C GLN A 196 10.39 15.74 7.37
N ALA A 197 10.02 17.01 7.46
CA ALA A 197 10.98 18.09 7.71
C ALA A 197 11.67 17.98 9.09
N VAL A 198 11.03 17.35 10.06
CA VAL A 198 11.62 17.05 11.38
C VAL A 198 12.44 15.77 11.33
N CYS A 199 11.87 14.68 10.81
CA CYS A 199 12.47 13.34 10.91
C CYS A 199 13.61 13.10 9.92
N ASP A 200 13.47 13.50 8.63
CA ASP A 200 14.43 13.15 7.59
C ASP A 200 15.84 13.74 7.82
N PRO A 201 16.03 15.00 8.30
CA PRO A 201 17.35 15.52 8.61
C PRO A 201 18.05 14.74 9.72
N ILE A 202 17.31 14.36 10.78
CA ILE A 202 17.86 13.61 11.91
C ILE A 202 18.33 12.24 11.45
N ILE A 203 17.47 11.52 10.71
CA ILE A 203 17.79 10.19 10.17
C ILE A 203 18.95 10.25 9.19
N SER A 204 18.98 11.24 8.30
CA SER A 204 20.07 11.43 7.36
C SER A 204 21.40 11.69 8.05
N SER A 205 21.41 12.43 9.16
CA SER A 205 22.62 12.72 9.94
C SER A 205 23.23 11.45 10.55
N VAL A 206 22.37 10.53 11.05
CA VAL A 206 22.82 9.25 11.62
C VAL A 206 23.43 8.35 10.56
N TYR A 207 22.78 8.21 9.40
CA TYR A 207 23.34 7.42 8.30
C TYR A 207 24.63 7.99 7.72
N GLN A 208 24.78 9.33 7.67
CA GLN A 208 26.03 9.98 7.23
C GLN A 208 27.16 9.77 8.24
N ALA A 209 26.86 9.78 9.55
CA ALA A 209 27.84 9.50 10.59
C ALA A 209 28.38 8.07 10.52
N GLU A 210 27.55 7.09 10.12
CA GLU A 210 27.95 5.69 9.91
C GLU A 210 28.67 5.47 8.57
N GLY A 211 28.22 6.11 7.49
CA GLY A 211 28.81 5.98 6.15
C GLY A 211 30.15 6.67 5.98
N GLY A 212 30.57 7.52 6.93
CA GLY A 212 31.87 8.20 6.91
C GLY A 212 33.08 7.32 7.24
N ALA A 213 32.90 6.02 7.54
CA ALA A 213 33.98 5.08 7.83
C ALA A 213 34.36 4.12 6.68
N GLY A 214 33.81 4.32 5.48
CA GLY A 214 34.06 3.48 4.31
C GLY A 214 34.14 4.30 3.03
N GLY A 215 35.10 5.20 2.95
CA GLY A 215 35.49 5.84 1.70
C GLY A 215 36.24 4.85 0.83
N GLU A 216 35.59 4.21 -0.13
CA GLU A 216 36.26 3.66 -1.30
C GLU A 216 35.96 4.60 -2.48
N ASP A 217 37.05 5.21 -2.97
CA ASP A 217 37.16 5.94 -4.23
C ASP A 217 36.46 5.13 -5.36
N TYR A 218 35.39 5.65 -5.90
CA TYR A 218 34.99 5.27 -7.26
C TYR A 218 35.69 6.26 -8.21
N ASP A 219 36.78 5.78 -8.83
CA ASP A 219 37.42 6.41 -9.97
C ASP A 219 36.38 6.68 -11.05
N GLU A 220 36.07 7.95 -11.29
CA GLU A 220 35.46 8.47 -12.51
C GLU A 220 36.53 8.45 -13.62
N ASP A 221 36.76 7.32 -14.24
CA ASP A 221 37.45 7.27 -15.56
C ASP A 221 37.20 5.87 -16.17
N GLU A 222 36.20 5.73 -17.06
CA GLU A 222 36.21 4.84 -18.23
C GLU A 222 34.81 4.75 -18.90
N TRP A 223 34.39 5.83 -19.54
CA TRP A 223 33.42 5.74 -20.65
C TRP A 223 33.80 6.72 -21.75
N ASP A 224 34.97 6.48 -22.37
CA ASP A 224 35.23 6.90 -23.74
C ASP A 224 35.81 5.69 -24.50
N ASP A 225 35.30 5.45 -25.71
CA ASP A 225 35.65 4.42 -26.71
C ASP A 225 34.99 3.02 -26.58
N MET A 226 33.75 2.89 -27.16
CA MET A 226 33.50 1.98 -28.32
C MET A 226 32.07 2.17 -28.85
#